data_8382f8faaff23deae5fa4456bbc2375d
#
_entry.id   8382f8faaff23deae5fa4456bbc2375d
#
_cell.length_a   1.000
_cell.length_b   1.000
_cell.length_c   1.000
_cell.angle_alpha   90.00
_cell.angle_beta   90.00
_cell.angle_gamma   90.00
#
_symmetry.space_group_name_H-M   'P 1'
#
loop_
_entity.id
_entity.type
_entity.pdbx_description
1 polymer ?
#
loop_
_entity_poly.entity_id
_entity_poly.type
_entity_poly.pdbx_seq_one_letter_code
_entity_poly.pdbx_strand_id
1 'polypeptide(L)'
;MLPDIKKFAQEWIESWNSHDLDRILSHYSDDFEITTPMIKVALNIESGSLKGKASVRRYWEAALKKIPDLKFELIDAAKGIDSIAVYYKSVMNKKATEVMFFNDSGKVIKAIAHYN
;
A
#
# COMPACT_ATOMS: atom_id res chain seq x y z
N MET A 1 -13.29 -4.18 -12.66
CA MET A 1 -13.91 -5.11 -11.70
C MET A 1 -13.03 -5.28 -10.47
N LEU A 2 -13.62 -5.21 -9.29
CA LEU A 2 -12.87 -5.37 -8.05
C LEU A 2 -12.56 -6.84 -7.78
N PRO A 3 -11.36 -7.15 -7.24
CA PRO A 3 -11.09 -8.48 -6.71
C PRO A 3 -11.93 -8.73 -5.46
N ASP A 4 -11.96 -9.99 -5.02
CA ASP A 4 -12.59 -10.34 -3.74
C ASP A 4 -11.87 -9.59 -2.61
N ILE A 5 -12.62 -8.85 -1.79
CA ILE A 5 -12.03 -7.93 -0.82
C ILE A 5 -11.23 -8.65 0.26
N LYS A 6 -11.71 -9.79 0.75
CA LYS A 6 -11.00 -10.52 1.80
C LYS A 6 -9.73 -11.16 1.26
N LYS A 7 -9.80 -11.77 0.09
CA LYS A 7 -8.63 -12.38 -0.55
C LYS A 7 -7.58 -11.31 -0.90
N PHE A 8 -8.02 -10.19 -1.44
CA PHE A 8 -7.09 -9.11 -1.78
C PHE A 8 -6.42 -8.56 -0.53
N ALA A 9 -7.20 -8.23 0.50
CA ALA A 9 -6.66 -7.67 1.74
C ALA A 9 -5.65 -8.62 2.39
N GLN A 10 -6.00 -9.91 2.45
CA GLN A 10 -5.11 -10.92 3.02
C GLN A 10 -3.84 -11.05 2.23
N GLU A 11 -3.92 -11.15 0.91
CA GLU A 11 -2.73 -11.26 0.05
C GLU A 11 -1.87 -10.00 0.14
N TRP A 12 -2.48 -8.83 0.19
CA TRP A 12 -1.77 -7.57 0.31
C TRP A 12 -0.96 -7.53 1.62
N ILE A 13 -1.59 -7.89 2.73
CA ILE A 13 -0.92 -7.95 4.05
C ILE A 13 0.23 -8.98 4.01
N GLU A 14 -0.03 -10.17 3.46
CA GLU A 14 0.99 -11.22 3.40
C GLU A 14 2.16 -10.84 2.51
N SER A 15 1.89 -10.13 1.40
CA SER A 15 2.95 -9.67 0.52
C SER A 15 3.88 -8.68 1.23
N TRP A 16 3.32 -7.74 1.99
CA TRP A 16 4.12 -6.82 2.78
C TRP A 16 4.94 -7.55 3.84
N ASN A 17 4.32 -8.50 4.53
CA ASN A 17 4.99 -9.26 5.59
C ASN A 17 6.09 -10.18 5.04
N SER A 18 6.01 -10.57 3.77
CA SER A 18 7.07 -11.35 3.11
C SER A 18 8.32 -10.50 2.81
N HIS A 19 8.20 -9.19 2.76
CA HIS A 19 9.25 -8.23 2.37
C HIS A 19 9.72 -8.43 0.92
N ASP A 20 8.97 -9.17 0.11
CA ASP A 20 9.27 -9.40 -1.30
C ASP A 20 8.68 -8.27 -2.15
N LEU A 21 9.53 -7.36 -2.59
CA LEU A 21 9.08 -6.19 -3.35
C LEU A 21 8.37 -6.55 -4.66
N ASP A 22 8.82 -7.59 -5.33
CA ASP A 22 8.17 -8.02 -6.57
C ASP A 22 6.75 -8.50 -6.28
N ARG A 23 6.57 -9.25 -5.21
CA ARG A 23 5.24 -9.70 -4.78
C ARG A 23 4.34 -8.52 -4.40
N ILE A 24 4.87 -7.57 -3.64
CA ILE A 24 4.12 -6.37 -3.25
C ILE A 24 3.69 -5.61 -4.51
N LEU A 25 4.64 -5.30 -5.40
CA LEU A 25 4.40 -4.49 -6.58
C LEU A 25 3.52 -5.19 -7.63
N SER A 26 3.39 -6.52 -7.55
CA SER A 26 2.54 -7.27 -8.47
C SER A 26 1.06 -6.87 -8.38
N HIS A 27 0.66 -6.23 -7.28
CA HIS A 27 -0.72 -5.77 -7.09
C HIS A 27 -1.01 -4.44 -7.80
N TYR A 28 0.03 -3.76 -8.31
CA TYR A 28 -0.06 -2.37 -8.77
C TYR A 28 0.17 -2.27 -10.28
N SER A 29 -0.44 -1.26 -10.89
CA SER A 29 -0.18 -0.93 -12.30
C SER A 29 1.20 -0.24 -12.41
N ASP A 30 1.75 -0.18 -13.64
CA ASP A 30 3.11 0.35 -13.83
C ASP A 30 3.24 1.83 -13.46
N ASP A 31 2.17 2.60 -13.65
CA ASP A 31 2.18 4.04 -13.42
C ASP A 31 1.35 4.46 -12.21
N PHE A 32 1.12 3.54 -11.27
CA PHE A 32 0.29 3.85 -10.11
C PHE A 32 0.86 5.00 -9.29
N GLU A 33 -0.03 5.67 -8.57
CA GLU A 33 0.34 6.77 -7.68
C GLU A 33 0.00 6.39 -6.24
N ILE A 34 0.90 6.72 -5.32
CA ILE A 34 0.64 6.55 -3.89
C ILE A 34 0.81 7.88 -3.17
N THR A 35 -0.13 8.18 -2.26
CA THR A 35 -0.08 9.35 -1.40
C THR A 35 -0.13 8.89 0.04
N THR A 36 0.86 9.30 0.83
CA THR A 36 0.94 8.94 2.24
C THR A 36 1.71 10.01 3.00
N PRO A 37 1.29 10.32 4.25
CA PRO A 37 2.06 11.23 5.12
C PRO A 37 3.51 10.78 5.32
N MET A 38 3.78 9.48 5.21
CA MET A 38 5.13 8.92 5.38
C MET A 38 6.08 9.39 4.28
N ILE A 39 5.59 9.56 3.05
CA ILE A 39 6.41 10.08 1.94
C ILE A 39 6.77 11.53 2.23
N LYS A 40 5.82 12.32 2.70
CA LYS A 40 6.08 13.72 3.05
C LYS A 40 7.22 13.82 4.07
N VAL A 41 7.17 13.01 5.11
CA VAL A 41 8.17 13.03 6.18
C VAL A 41 9.51 12.47 5.70
N ALA A 42 9.50 11.29 5.03
CA ALA A 42 10.73 10.59 4.67
C ALA A 42 11.49 11.25 3.53
N LEU A 43 10.77 11.81 2.54
CA LEU A 43 11.37 12.35 1.33
C LEU A 43 11.24 13.86 1.20
N ASN A 44 10.60 14.50 2.17
CA ASN A 44 10.37 15.95 2.15
C ASN A 44 9.63 16.41 0.88
N ILE A 45 8.66 15.60 0.44
CA ILE A 45 7.81 15.91 -0.70
C ILE A 45 6.48 16.45 -0.14
N GLU A 46 6.17 17.71 -0.42
CA GLU A 46 5.02 18.38 0.18
C GLU A 46 3.70 17.69 -0.10
N SER A 47 3.51 17.19 -1.33
CA SER A 47 2.29 16.48 -1.71
C SER A 47 2.13 15.13 -1.03
N GLY A 48 3.22 14.55 -0.53
CA GLY A 48 3.21 13.20 0.01
C GLY A 48 2.99 12.12 -1.04
N SER A 49 3.20 12.45 -2.33
CA SER A 49 2.89 11.54 -3.44
C SER A 49 4.11 11.14 -4.23
N LEU A 50 4.09 9.88 -4.69
CA LEU A 50 5.04 9.35 -5.68
C LEU A 50 4.25 8.64 -6.76
N LYS A 51 4.76 8.68 -8.00
CA LYS A 51 4.13 8.04 -9.13
C LYS A 51 5.10 7.12 -9.85
N GLY A 52 4.59 5.95 -10.27
CA GLY A 52 5.32 4.97 -11.04
C GLY A 52 6.03 3.94 -10.17
N LYS A 53 6.05 2.69 -10.66
CA LYS A 53 6.65 1.57 -9.92
C LYS A 53 8.12 1.80 -9.57
N ALA A 54 8.90 2.39 -10.48
CA ALA A 54 10.33 2.58 -10.25
C ALA A 54 10.59 3.49 -9.05
N SER A 55 9.88 4.62 -8.96
CA SER A 55 10.03 5.56 -7.85
C SER A 55 9.56 4.97 -6.53
N VAL A 56 8.39 4.32 -6.56
CA VAL A 56 7.82 3.73 -5.36
C VAL A 56 8.63 2.54 -4.88
N ARG A 57 9.17 1.74 -5.82
CA ARG A 57 10.05 0.63 -5.47
C ARG A 57 11.25 1.09 -4.66
N ARG A 58 11.90 2.16 -5.09
CA ARG A 58 13.05 2.72 -4.35
C ARG A 58 12.66 3.17 -2.95
N TYR A 59 11.50 3.80 -2.82
CA TYR A 59 11.00 4.25 -1.52
C TYR A 59 10.68 3.06 -0.61
N TRP A 60 9.97 2.07 -1.11
CA TRP A 60 9.60 0.89 -0.31
C TRP A 60 10.82 0.03 0.03
N GLU A 61 11.77 -0.09 -0.88
CA GLU A 61 13.01 -0.82 -0.60
C GLU A 61 13.76 -0.18 0.57
N ALA A 62 13.87 1.14 0.56
CA ALA A 62 14.51 1.86 1.66
C ALA A 62 13.74 1.68 2.97
N ALA A 63 12.41 1.71 2.91
CA ALA A 63 11.57 1.52 4.09
C ALA A 63 11.75 0.13 4.71
N LEU A 64 11.78 -0.91 3.87
CA LEU A 64 11.96 -2.28 4.34
C LEU A 64 13.36 -2.49 4.94
N LYS A 65 14.38 -1.84 4.39
CA LYS A 65 15.73 -1.89 4.96
C LYS A 65 15.79 -1.19 6.31
N LYS A 66 15.07 -0.09 6.43
CA LYS A 66 15.04 0.71 7.66
C LYS A 66 14.25 0.04 8.77
N ILE A 67 13.24 -0.76 8.39
CA ILE A 67 12.35 -1.44 9.33
C ILE A 67 12.36 -2.94 8.98
N PRO A 68 13.46 -3.65 9.31
CA PRO A 68 13.60 -5.05 8.91
C PRO A 68 12.60 -6.00 9.57
N ASP A 69 11.97 -5.56 10.65
CA ASP A 69 10.94 -6.33 11.35
C ASP A 69 9.53 -5.84 11.02
N LEU A 70 9.36 -5.09 9.94
CA LEU A 70 8.04 -4.62 9.51
C LEU A 70 7.06 -5.77 9.41
N LYS A 71 5.93 -5.63 10.07
CA LYS A 71 4.84 -6.60 10.03
C LYS A 71 3.51 -5.86 10.17
N PHE A 72 2.61 -6.14 9.25
CA PHE A 72 1.25 -5.62 9.28
C PHE A 72 0.29 -6.69 9.79
N GLU A 73 -0.81 -6.25 10.37
CA GLU A 73 -1.85 -7.14 10.88
C GLU A 73 -3.19 -6.61 10.37
N LEU A 74 -3.91 -7.45 9.62
CA LEU A 74 -5.21 -7.07 9.07
C LEU A 74 -6.25 -6.95 10.17
N ILE A 75 -6.99 -5.84 10.18
CA ILE A 75 -8.10 -5.64 11.10
C ILE A 75 -9.41 -5.83 10.35
N ASP A 76 -9.60 -5.15 9.21
CA ASP A 76 -10.83 -5.25 8.44
C ASP A 76 -10.61 -4.72 7.03
N ALA A 77 -11.56 -4.98 6.15
CA ALA A 77 -11.55 -4.46 4.79
C ALA A 77 -12.97 -4.20 4.32
N ALA A 78 -13.13 -3.19 3.48
CA ALA A 78 -14.43 -2.79 2.94
C ALA A 78 -14.27 -2.39 1.48
N LYS A 79 -15.33 -2.51 0.69
CA LYS A 79 -15.29 -2.17 -0.73
C LYS A 79 -16.15 -0.94 -1.03
N GLY A 80 -15.67 -0.12 -1.97
CA GLY A 80 -16.43 0.95 -2.60
C GLY A 80 -16.86 0.52 -3.99
N ILE A 81 -17.03 1.49 -4.90
CA ILE A 81 -17.44 1.19 -6.28
C ILE A 81 -16.26 0.56 -7.04
N ASP A 82 -15.10 1.21 -7.02
CA ASP A 82 -13.90 0.77 -7.71
C ASP A 82 -12.67 0.78 -6.80
N SER A 83 -12.90 0.70 -5.49
CA SER A 83 -11.85 0.80 -4.49
C SER A 83 -12.08 -0.17 -3.35
N ILE A 84 -10.99 -0.50 -2.68
CA ILE A 84 -11.00 -1.30 -1.46
C ILE A 84 -10.25 -0.52 -0.39
N ALA A 85 -10.84 -0.41 0.80
CA ALA A 85 -10.20 0.17 1.96
C ALA A 85 -9.72 -0.97 2.86
N VAL A 86 -8.42 -0.99 3.16
CA VAL A 86 -7.82 -1.98 4.05
C VAL A 86 -7.46 -1.29 5.35
N TYR A 87 -8.01 -1.76 6.46
CA TYR A 87 -7.74 -1.25 7.79
C TYR A 87 -6.82 -2.24 8.50
N TYR A 88 -5.65 -1.75 8.93
CA TYR A 88 -4.62 -2.65 9.45
C TYR A 88 -3.77 -1.97 10.51
N LYS A 89 -3.14 -2.81 11.31
CA LYS A 89 -2.14 -2.36 12.28
C LYS A 89 -0.79 -2.30 11.58
N SER A 90 -0.22 -1.11 11.56
CA SER A 90 1.04 -0.82 10.90
C SER A 90 2.19 -0.82 11.91
N VAL A 91 3.35 -0.29 11.51
CA VAL A 91 4.54 -0.20 12.36
C VAL A 91 4.30 0.76 13.51
N MET A 92 5.08 0.62 14.57
CA MET A 92 5.02 1.46 15.77
C MET A 92 3.64 1.52 16.42
N ASN A 93 2.90 0.41 16.31
CA ASN A 93 1.58 0.27 16.92
C ASN A 93 0.53 1.24 16.35
N LYS A 94 0.80 1.85 15.22
CA LYS A 94 -0.15 2.75 14.55
C LYS A 94 -1.17 1.96 13.74
N LYS A 95 -2.39 2.45 13.69
CA LYS A 95 -3.39 1.92 12.80
C LYS A 95 -3.44 2.75 11.53
N ALA A 96 -3.62 2.07 10.40
CA ALA A 96 -3.65 2.73 9.10
C ALA A 96 -4.85 2.25 8.31
N THR A 97 -5.35 3.13 7.47
CA THR A 97 -6.36 2.79 6.45
C THR A 97 -5.77 3.13 5.10
N GLU A 98 -5.69 2.13 4.23
CA GLU A 98 -5.22 2.33 2.88
C GLU A 98 -6.37 2.15 1.92
N VAL A 99 -6.68 3.19 1.15
CA VAL A 99 -7.73 3.14 0.13
C VAL A 99 -7.05 2.95 -1.21
N MET A 100 -7.38 1.84 -1.88
CA MET A 100 -6.75 1.45 -3.14
C MET A 100 -7.80 1.42 -4.25
N PHE A 101 -7.53 2.12 -5.34
CA PHE A 101 -8.41 2.21 -6.50
C PHE A 101 -7.89 1.28 -7.60
N PHE A 102 -8.79 0.59 -8.29
CA PHE A 102 -8.43 -0.47 -9.22
C PHE A 102 -8.84 -0.12 -10.65
N ASN A 103 -8.04 -0.60 -11.60
CA ASN A 103 -8.40 -0.55 -13.02
C ASN A 103 -9.18 -1.81 -13.41
N ASP A 104 -9.56 -1.90 -14.69
CA ASP A 104 -10.35 -3.03 -15.19
C ASP A 104 -9.59 -4.35 -15.16
N SER A 105 -8.27 -4.30 -15.08
CA SER A 105 -7.42 -5.50 -14.96
C SER A 105 -7.22 -5.97 -13.52
N GLY A 106 -7.86 -5.31 -12.56
CA GLY A 106 -7.73 -5.66 -11.15
C GLY A 106 -6.41 -5.21 -10.52
N LYS A 107 -5.73 -4.25 -11.13
CA LYS A 107 -4.50 -3.67 -10.57
C LYS A 107 -4.78 -2.34 -9.90
N VAL A 108 -4.03 -2.05 -8.84
CA VAL A 108 -4.15 -0.78 -8.12
C VAL A 108 -3.52 0.33 -8.96
N ILE A 109 -4.28 1.37 -9.25
CA ILE A 109 -3.81 2.53 -10.00
C ILE A 109 -3.52 3.71 -9.09
N LYS A 110 -4.11 3.72 -7.91
CA LYS A 110 -3.92 4.80 -6.94
C LYS A 110 -4.14 4.26 -5.53
N ALA A 111 -3.29 4.64 -4.61
CA ALA A 111 -3.43 4.29 -3.21
C ALA A 111 -3.25 5.53 -2.35
N ILE A 112 -4.11 5.67 -1.34
CA ILE A 112 -4.05 6.79 -0.40
C ILE A 112 -4.02 6.19 1.00
N ALA A 113 -2.94 6.45 1.74
CA ALA A 113 -2.77 5.93 3.09
C ALA A 113 -3.11 6.98 4.14
N HIS A 114 -3.76 6.54 5.19
CA HIS A 114 -4.17 7.35 6.33
C HIS A 114 -3.65 6.71 7.61
N TYR A 115 -3.15 7.52 8.52
CA TYR A 115 -2.65 7.03 9.81
C TYR A 115 -3.31 7.80 10.95
N ASN A 116 -3.54 7.10 12.05
CA ASN A 116 -4.02 7.77 13.27
C ASN A 116 -2.87 8.18 14.19
#